data_fa766991341a41591468545ff3d38882
#
_entry.id   fa766991341a41591468545ff3d38882
#
_cell.length_a   1.000
_cell.length_b   1.000
_cell.length_c   1.000
_cell.angle_alpha   90.00
_cell.angle_beta   90.00
_cell.angle_gamma   90.00
#
_symmetry.space_group_name_H-M   'P 1'
#
loop_
_entity.id
_entity.type
_entity.pdbx_description
1 polymer ?
#
loop_
_entity_poly.entity_id
_entity_poly.type
_entity_poly.pdbx_seq_one_letter_code
_entity_poly.pdbx_strand_id
1 'polypeptide(L)'
;LNFFFALFALILRLSRLKKSSHTNHPKMQTMKITDQLSTPQVSTKVQDAASVDAAILSRYSNRAFLSRPVEKEKIEHILQIAARAPSGTNTQPWKVYVLQGAKRDELVQKVCAAHDAIAAHPELAKDYAESYDYYPEKWVSPYIDRRRECGFGLYGVLGIGKGDKAAMHAQHQRNFKFFDAPVGLMFTIDKVMGRGSLLDYGMFLQSIMVAARAQGLHTCPQAAWNGFAKIIMPHIGAADNEMIVCGMSLGYADEAALVNTFATTRVDAQDFTTWL
;
A
#
# COMPACT_ATOMS: atom_id res chain seq x y z
N LEU A 1 -31.56 5.85 -20.25
CA LEU A 1 -32.00 6.87 -19.26
C LEU A 1 -32.89 6.27 -18.17
N ASN A 2 -33.53 5.13 -18.39
CA ASN A 2 -34.46 4.50 -17.44
C ASN A 2 -33.80 3.61 -16.38
N PHE A 3 -32.52 3.29 -16.49
CA PHE A 3 -31.83 2.43 -15.53
C PHE A 3 -31.36 3.19 -14.27
N PHE A 4 -31.08 4.47 -14.39
CA PHE A 4 -30.61 5.28 -13.26
C PHE A 4 -31.72 5.65 -12.27
N PHE A 5 -32.95 5.85 -12.76
CA PHE A 5 -34.10 6.19 -11.90
C PHE A 5 -34.62 4.99 -11.08
N ALA A 6 -34.52 3.78 -11.61
CA ALA A 6 -34.97 2.58 -10.89
C ALA A 6 -34.06 2.24 -9.67
N LEU A 7 -32.78 2.54 -9.74
CA LEU A 7 -31.82 2.29 -8.64
C LEU A 7 -32.04 3.28 -7.48
N PHE A 8 -32.39 4.53 -7.77
CA PHE A 8 -32.66 5.56 -6.75
C PHE A 8 -33.95 5.28 -5.97
N ALA A 9 -34.98 4.74 -6.64
CA ALA A 9 -36.25 4.37 -5.99
C ALA A 9 -36.13 3.14 -5.08
N LEU A 10 -35.21 2.22 -5.37
CA LEU A 10 -34.95 1.04 -4.54
C LEU A 10 -34.22 1.39 -3.24
N ILE A 11 -33.31 2.35 -3.28
CA ILE A 11 -32.55 2.84 -2.11
C ILE A 11 -33.49 3.56 -1.12
N LEU A 12 -34.46 4.33 -1.61
CA LEU A 12 -35.43 5.03 -0.76
C LEU A 12 -36.50 4.10 -0.12
N ARG A 13 -36.76 2.91 -0.69
CA ARG A 13 -37.70 1.96 -0.12
C ARG A 13 -37.12 1.11 1.01
N LEU A 14 -35.79 0.85 1.02
CA LEU A 14 -35.10 0.09 2.04
C LEU A 14 -34.83 0.89 3.32
N SER A 15 -34.87 2.23 3.26
CA SER A 15 -34.67 3.07 4.44
C SER A 15 -35.88 3.21 5.37
N ARG A 16 -37.06 2.66 4.98
CA ARG A 16 -38.31 2.76 5.79
C ARG A 16 -38.65 1.53 6.64
N LEU A 17 -37.84 0.48 6.58
CA LEU A 17 -38.11 -0.77 7.33
C LEU A 17 -36.99 -1.12 8.31
N LYS A 18 -36.68 -0.25 9.26
CA LYS A 18 -36.06 -0.66 10.54
C LYS A 18 -36.08 0.50 11.55
N LYS A 19 -37.19 0.60 12.27
CA LYS A 19 -37.17 1.16 13.63
C LYS A 19 -37.37 -0.01 14.58
N SER A 20 -36.39 -0.24 15.42
CA SER A 20 -36.38 -0.84 16.75
C SER A 20 -35.24 -1.84 16.92
N SER A 21 -34.18 -1.38 17.56
CA SER A 21 -33.58 -2.00 18.75
C SER A 21 -32.38 -1.13 19.20
N HIS A 22 -32.48 -0.63 20.40
CA HIS A 22 -31.41 0.10 21.08
C HIS A 22 -30.28 -0.84 21.43
N THR A 23 -29.10 -0.61 20.84
CA THR A 23 -27.84 -1.07 21.41
C THR A 23 -26.90 0.15 21.49
N ASN A 24 -26.49 0.47 22.72
CA ASN A 24 -25.55 1.53 23.01
C ASN A 24 -24.19 1.22 22.37
N HIS A 25 -23.88 1.91 21.27
CA HIS A 25 -22.49 2.06 20.81
C HIS A 25 -21.90 3.35 21.40
N PRO A 26 -20.64 3.34 21.86
CA PRO A 26 -19.99 4.55 22.33
C PRO A 26 -19.92 5.55 21.17
N LYS A 27 -20.43 6.76 21.42
CA LYS A 27 -20.34 7.90 20.49
C LYS A 27 -18.86 8.18 20.22
N MET A 28 -18.41 7.85 19.02
CA MET A 28 -17.17 8.38 18.48
C MET A 28 -17.30 9.90 18.45
N GLN A 29 -16.50 10.59 19.25
CA GLN A 29 -16.39 12.05 19.20
C GLN A 29 -15.89 12.42 17.80
N THR A 30 -16.78 12.98 16.98
CA THR A 30 -16.43 13.58 15.69
C THR A 30 -15.60 14.81 15.99
N MET A 31 -14.29 14.70 15.89
CA MET A 31 -13.41 15.86 15.89
C MET A 31 -13.79 16.71 14.69
N LYS A 32 -14.35 17.88 14.94
CA LYS A 32 -14.66 18.87 13.91
C LYS A 32 -13.35 19.44 13.36
N ILE A 33 -12.82 18.82 12.30
CA ILE A 33 -11.82 19.45 11.43
C ILE A 33 -12.62 20.18 10.33
N THR A 34 -13.33 21.23 10.71
CA THR A 34 -14.20 21.98 9.79
C THR A 34 -13.72 23.39 9.52
N ASP A 35 -12.42 23.70 9.54
CA ASP A 35 -12.11 25.13 9.27
C ASP A 35 -10.94 25.45 8.35
N GLN A 36 -10.36 24.51 7.60
CA GLN A 36 -9.34 24.91 6.61
C GLN A 36 -9.34 24.14 5.26
N LEU A 37 -10.35 23.36 4.96
CA LEU A 37 -10.53 22.91 3.58
C LEU A 37 -11.64 23.75 2.96
N SER A 38 -11.30 24.98 2.54
CA SER A 38 -12.13 25.73 1.60
C SER A 38 -12.55 24.78 0.47
N THR A 39 -13.82 24.85 0.07
CA THR A 39 -14.33 24.20 -1.16
C THR A 39 -13.24 24.28 -2.22
N PRO A 40 -12.84 23.16 -2.85
CA PRO A 40 -11.76 23.20 -3.84
C PRO A 40 -12.14 24.25 -4.87
N GLN A 41 -11.44 25.39 -4.89
CA GLN A 41 -11.59 26.32 -5.98
C GLN A 41 -11.18 25.55 -7.23
N VAL A 42 -12.06 25.41 -8.18
CA VAL A 42 -11.76 24.82 -9.48
C VAL A 42 -10.80 25.76 -10.18
N SER A 43 -9.54 25.71 -9.75
CA SER A 43 -8.46 26.34 -10.48
C SER A 43 -8.21 25.50 -11.72
N THR A 44 -8.18 26.13 -12.87
CA THR A 44 -7.95 25.50 -14.17
C THR A 44 -6.51 25.01 -14.35
N LYS A 45 -5.60 25.38 -13.44
CA LYS A 45 -4.18 24.99 -13.50
C LYS A 45 -3.55 24.92 -12.11
N VAL A 46 -2.79 23.87 -11.85
CA VAL A 46 -1.91 23.81 -10.69
C VAL A 46 -0.80 24.85 -10.83
N GLN A 47 -0.62 25.69 -9.83
CA GLN A 47 0.34 26.82 -9.89
C GLN A 47 1.80 26.37 -9.97
N ASP A 48 2.13 25.20 -9.36
CA ASP A 48 3.48 24.63 -9.34
C ASP A 48 3.48 23.21 -9.92
N ALA A 49 3.27 23.11 -11.23
CA ALA A 49 3.28 21.84 -11.95
C ALA A 49 4.64 21.14 -11.87
N ALA A 50 5.74 21.89 -11.88
CA ALA A 50 7.09 21.34 -11.81
C ALA A 50 7.34 20.55 -10.51
N SER A 51 6.84 21.04 -9.39
CA SER A 51 6.93 20.32 -8.10
C SER A 51 6.13 19.03 -8.09
N VAL A 52 4.96 19.01 -8.74
CA VAL A 52 4.15 17.78 -8.88
C VAL A 52 4.89 16.75 -9.73
N ASP A 53 5.42 17.16 -10.88
CA ASP A 53 6.19 16.29 -11.76
C ASP A 53 7.45 15.76 -11.05
N ALA A 54 8.18 16.60 -10.34
CA ALA A 54 9.36 16.21 -9.58
C ALA A 54 9.03 15.17 -8.50
N ALA A 55 7.92 15.32 -7.78
CA ALA A 55 7.47 14.35 -6.78
C ALA A 55 7.14 12.98 -7.41
N ILE A 56 6.48 12.96 -8.56
CA ILE A 56 6.14 11.74 -9.28
C ILE A 56 7.41 11.08 -9.86
N LEU A 57 8.26 11.85 -10.54
CA LEU A 57 9.46 11.35 -11.22
C LEU A 57 10.53 10.85 -10.23
N SER A 58 10.66 11.52 -9.06
CA SER A 58 11.63 11.12 -8.04
C SER A 58 11.17 9.94 -7.16
N ARG A 59 9.93 9.47 -7.32
CA ARG A 59 9.39 8.36 -6.55
C ARG A 59 9.89 7.02 -7.11
N TYR A 60 10.53 6.24 -6.27
CA TYR A 60 10.90 4.84 -6.54
C TYR A 60 10.71 3.97 -5.29
N SER A 61 10.77 2.64 -5.44
CA SER A 61 10.70 1.71 -4.33
C SER A 61 12.03 1.69 -3.59
N ASN A 62 12.13 2.42 -2.50
CA ASN A 62 13.33 2.52 -1.69
C ASN A 62 13.47 1.27 -0.81
N ARG A 63 14.65 0.63 -0.78
CA ARG A 63 14.86 -0.66 -0.10
C ARG A 63 15.95 -0.62 0.97
N ALA A 64 16.32 0.57 1.41
CA ALA A 64 17.13 0.82 2.59
C ALA A 64 16.77 2.20 3.16
N PHE A 65 16.49 2.24 4.44
CA PHE A 65 16.06 3.46 5.12
C PHE A 65 16.97 3.73 6.32
N LEU A 66 17.14 5.02 6.63
CA LEU A 66 17.77 5.46 7.85
C LEU A 66 16.86 5.17 9.05
N SER A 67 17.45 4.91 10.21
CA SER A 67 16.71 4.74 11.48
C SER A 67 16.13 6.04 12.04
N ARG A 68 16.31 7.16 11.31
CA ARG A 68 15.82 8.48 11.69
C ARG A 68 14.30 8.43 11.87
N PRO A 69 13.76 8.80 13.04
CA PRO A 69 12.32 8.83 13.28
C PRO A 69 11.59 9.75 12.29
N VAL A 70 10.35 9.39 11.98
CA VAL A 70 9.43 10.23 11.22
C VAL A 70 8.41 10.80 12.19
N GLU A 71 8.25 12.11 12.17
CA GLU A 71 7.34 12.84 13.02
C GLU A 71 5.89 12.44 12.70
N LYS A 72 5.09 12.25 13.76
CA LYS A 72 3.68 11.81 13.62
C LYS A 72 2.88 12.77 12.74
N GLU A 73 3.11 14.06 12.89
CA GLU A 73 2.44 15.12 12.15
C GLU A 73 2.68 15.03 10.64
N LYS A 74 3.89 14.60 10.22
CA LYS A 74 4.19 14.33 8.80
C LYS A 74 3.40 13.16 8.27
N ILE A 75 3.29 12.08 9.05
CA ILE A 75 2.52 10.89 8.65
C ILE A 75 1.05 11.26 8.51
N GLU A 76 0.50 11.96 9.50
CA GLU A 76 -0.89 12.44 9.49
C GLU A 76 -1.16 13.34 8.29
N HIS A 77 -0.26 14.28 8.00
CA HIS A 77 -0.35 15.16 6.84
C HIS A 77 -0.37 14.38 5.52
N ILE A 78 0.55 13.41 5.35
CA ILE A 78 0.62 12.55 4.17
C ILE A 78 -0.70 11.79 3.98
N LEU A 79 -1.22 11.19 5.03
CA LEU A 79 -2.48 10.44 4.98
C LEU A 79 -3.68 11.35 4.69
N GLN A 80 -3.71 12.55 5.24
CA GLN A 80 -4.75 13.54 4.99
C GLN A 80 -4.77 14.00 3.52
N ILE A 81 -3.60 14.25 2.93
CA ILE A 81 -3.50 14.59 1.49
C ILE A 81 -3.92 13.38 0.64
N ALA A 82 -3.44 12.19 0.96
CA ALA A 82 -3.75 10.97 0.23
C ALA A 82 -5.25 10.62 0.27
N ALA A 83 -5.96 10.97 1.34
CA ALA A 83 -7.40 10.78 1.48
C ALA A 83 -8.22 11.53 0.41
N ARG A 84 -7.59 12.42 -0.37
CA ARG A 84 -8.20 13.06 -1.55
C ARG A 84 -8.24 12.16 -2.78
N ALA A 85 -7.67 10.96 -2.73
CA ALA A 85 -7.78 9.98 -3.80
C ALA A 85 -9.25 9.72 -4.15
N PRO A 86 -9.59 9.61 -5.44
CA PRO A 86 -10.95 9.27 -5.85
C PRO A 86 -11.27 7.81 -5.52
N SER A 87 -12.57 7.52 -5.37
CA SER A 87 -13.07 6.16 -5.25
C SER A 87 -14.46 6.04 -5.87
N GLY A 88 -14.84 4.86 -6.31
CA GLY A 88 -16.17 4.62 -6.88
C GLY A 88 -17.27 5.09 -5.92
N THR A 89 -18.14 5.99 -6.38
CA THR A 89 -19.20 6.63 -5.57
C THR A 89 -18.73 7.23 -4.24
N ASN A 90 -17.43 7.58 -4.15
CA ASN A 90 -16.78 8.13 -2.97
C ASN A 90 -16.83 7.19 -1.75
N THR A 91 -16.67 5.89 -1.96
CA THR A 91 -16.75 4.87 -0.90
C THR A 91 -15.59 4.89 0.08
N GLN A 92 -14.42 5.41 -0.35
CA GLN A 92 -13.22 5.57 0.49
C GLN A 92 -12.88 4.30 1.29
N PRO A 93 -12.58 3.17 0.61
CA PRO A 93 -12.57 1.84 1.22
C PRO A 93 -11.31 1.53 2.04
N TRP A 94 -10.39 2.47 2.15
CA TRP A 94 -9.08 2.27 2.77
C TRP A 94 -9.13 2.37 4.29
N LYS A 95 -8.37 1.49 4.94
CA LYS A 95 -8.01 1.53 6.35
C LYS A 95 -6.50 1.42 6.48
N VAL A 96 -5.91 2.17 7.39
CA VAL A 96 -4.44 2.26 7.54
C VAL A 96 -4.07 2.04 9.00
N TYR A 97 -3.14 1.12 9.22
CA TYR A 97 -2.52 0.86 10.51
C TYR A 97 -1.06 1.32 10.46
N VAL A 98 -0.71 2.26 11.31
CA VAL A 98 0.65 2.81 11.40
C VAL A 98 1.41 2.08 12.50
N LEU A 99 2.51 1.46 12.13
CA LEU A 99 3.37 0.68 13.03
C LEU A 99 4.70 1.40 13.24
N GLN A 100 5.04 1.65 14.50
CA GLN A 100 6.31 2.24 14.93
C GLN A 100 6.80 1.58 16.22
N GLY A 101 8.10 1.70 16.53
CA GLY A 101 8.70 1.19 17.76
C GLY A 101 8.39 -0.28 18.02
N ALA A 102 8.11 -0.63 19.27
CA ALA A 102 7.93 -2.01 19.70
C ALA A 102 6.86 -2.78 18.90
N LYS A 103 5.74 -2.13 18.54
CA LYS A 103 4.67 -2.78 17.76
C LYS A 103 5.14 -3.19 16.36
N ARG A 104 5.95 -2.34 15.72
CA ARG A 104 6.57 -2.66 14.42
C ARG A 104 7.55 -3.83 14.60
N ASP A 105 8.41 -3.75 15.61
CA ASP A 105 9.50 -4.71 15.82
C ASP A 105 8.97 -6.12 16.19
N GLU A 106 7.90 -6.18 17.00
CA GLU A 106 7.21 -7.44 17.30
C GLU A 106 6.61 -8.09 16.03
N LEU A 107 6.01 -7.29 15.13
CA LEU A 107 5.50 -7.82 13.87
C LEU A 107 6.63 -8.36 13.00
N VAL A 108 7.72 -7.59 12.87
CA VAL A 108 8.92 -7.99 12.13
C VAL A 108 9.44 -9.34 12.63
N GLN A 109 9.60 -9.50 13.94
CA GLN A 109 10.07 -10.76 14.54
C GLN A 109 9.16 -11.94 14.20
N LYS A 110 7.83 -11.77 14.36
CA LYS A 110 6.86 -12.83 14.10
C LYS A 110 6.85 -13.27 12.64
N VAL A 111 6.87 -12.32 11.70
CA VAL A 111 6.80 -12.63 10.28
C VAL A 111 8.14 -13.15 9.76
N CYS A 112 9.27 -12.62 10.21
CA CYS A 112 10.59 -13.17 9.86
C CYS A 112 10.75 -14.61 10.35
N ALA A 113 10.32 -14.92 11.59
CA ALA A 113 10.36 -16.29 12.10
C ALA A 113 9.48 -17.24 11.27
N ALA A 114 8.28 -16.81 10.86
CA ALA A 114 7.43 -17.61 9.98
C ALA A 114 8.04 -17.79 8.57
N HIS A 115 8.66 -16.76 8.02
CA HIS A 115 9.36 -16.82 6.74
C HIS A 115 10.54 -17.80 6.77
N ASP A 116 11.31 -17.80 7.86
CA ASP A 116 12.42 -18.75 8.07
C ASP A 116 11.90 -20.18 8.26
N ALA A 117 10.81 -20.36 9.01
CA ALA A 117 10.18 -21.66 9.20
C ALA A 117 9.68 -22.26 7.87
N ILE A 118 9.06 -21.45 7.00
CA ILE A 118 8.61 -21.89 5.66
C ILE A 118 9.82 -22.28 4.78
N ALA A 119 10.92 -21.57 4.88
CA ALA A 119 12.14 -21.92 4.12
C ALA A 119 12.73 -23.25 4.56
N ALA A 120 12.70 -23.55 5.88
CA ALA A 120 13.16 -24.82 6.45
C ALA A 120 12.15 -25.97 6.23
N HIS A 121 10.85 -25.66 6.22
CA HIS A 121 9.72 -26.59 6.16
C HIS A 121 8.70 -26.11 5.11
N PRO A 122 8.93 -26.38 3.80
CA PRO A 122 8.08 -25.86 2.72
C PRO A 122 6.61 -26.27 2.80
N GLU A 123 6.28 -27.36 3.48
CA GLU A 123 4.92 -27.82 3.73
C GLU A 123 4.09 -26.82 4.55
N LEU A 124 4.72 -25.93 5.31
CA LEU A 124 4.05 -24.88 6.07
C LEU A 124 3.50 -23.76 5.18
N ALA A 125 3.97 -23.65 3.94
CA ALA A 125 3.53 -22.59 3.01
C ALA A 125 2.01 -22.61 2.78
N LYS A 126 1.37 -23.79 2.85
CA LYS A 126 -0.09 -23.94 2.73
C LYS A 126 -0.90 -23.15 3.77
N ASP A 127 -0.30 -22.83 4.92
CA ASP A 127 -0.93 -22.10 6.01
C ASP A 127 -0.84 -20.58 5.82
N TYR A 128 -0.14 -20.13 4.77
CA TYR A 128 0.19 -18.75 4.48
C TYR A 128 -0.28 -18.32 3.07
N ALA A 129 -1.56 -18.58 2.80
CA ALA A 129 -2.18 -18.17 1.54
C ALA A 129 -2.36 -16.66 1.46
N GLU A 130 -2.20 -16.13 0.25
CA GLU A 130 -2.51 -14.72 -0.04
C GLU A 130 -4.01 -14.45 0.10
N SER A 131 -4.36 -13.25 0.55
CA SER A 131 -5.76 -12.82 0.71
C SER A 131 -6.46 -12.58 -0.64
N TYR A 132 -5.68 -12.39 -1.70
CA TYR A 132 -6.14 -12.24 -3.08
C TYR A 132 -4.98 -12.52 -4.05
N ASP A 133 -5.30 -12.88 -5.28
CA ASP A 133 -4.32 -13.17 -6.33
C ASP A 133 -3.66 -11.87 -6.80
N TYR A 134 -2.44 -11.58 -6.30
CA TYR A 134 -1.69 -10.41 -6.73
C TYR A 134 -1.01 -10.64 -8.09
N TYR A 135 -0.50 -11.84 -8.33
CA TYR A 135 0.17 -12.20 -9.57
C TYR A 135 -0.68 -13.14 -10.44
N PRO A 136 -0.49 -13.13 -11.76
CA PRO A 136 -1.16 -14.09 -12.63
C PRO A 136 -0.62 -15.49 -12.36
N GLU A 137 -1.48 -16.49 -12.45
CA GLU A 137 -1.10 -17.91 -12.36
C GLU A 137 -0.04 -18.27 -13.40
N LYS A 138 -0.21 -17.79 -14.64
CA LYS A 138 0.70 -17.99 -15.75
C LYS A 138 1.24 -16.67 -16.28
N TRP A 139 2.55 -16.51 -16.23
CA TRP A 139 3.24 -15.37 -16.78
C TRP A 139 3.46 -15.48 -18.29
N VAL A 140 3.23 -14.40 -19.02
CA VAL A 140 3.48 -14.26 -20.47
C VAL A 140 4.29 -13.00 -20.77
N SER A 141 4.98 -12.95 -21.94
CA SER A 141 5.60 -11.71 -22.43
C SER A 141 4.51 -10.67 -22.74
N PRO A 142 4.84 -9.38 -22.56
CA PRO A 142 6.12 -8.82 -22.13
C PRO A 142 6.27 -8.76 -20.59
N TYR A 143 5.28 -9.20 -19.81
CA TYR A 143 5.26 -9.04 -18.35
C TYR A 143 6.31 -9.91 -17.65
N ILE A 144 6.50 -11.16 -18.11
CA ILE A 144 7.53 -12.04 -17.56
C ILE A 144 8.94 -11.49 -17.81
N ASP A 145 9.15 -10.81 -18.94
CA ASP A 145 10.45 -10.27 -19.30
C ASP A 145 10.80 -9.07 -18.43
N ARG A 146 9.86 -8.16 -18.23
CA ARG A 146 10.00 -7.02 -17.30
C ARG A 146 10.20 -7.47 -15.85
N ARG A 147 9.50 -8.52 -15.43
CA ARG A 147 9.68 -9.12 -14.09
C ARG A 147 11.08 -9.68 -13.92
N ARG A 148 11.61 -10.37 -14.94
CA ARG A 148 12.97 -10.92 -14.94
C ARG A 148 14.01 -9.80 -14.93
N GLU A 149 13.85 -8.80 -15.77
CA GLU A 149 14.73 -7.62 -15.82
C GLU A 149 14.81 -6.95 -14.45
N CYS A 150 13.66 -6.67 -13.82
CA CYS A 150 13.61 -6.09 -12.49
C CYS A 150 14.29 -6.97 -11.43
N GLY A 151 14.01 -8.27 -11.41
CA GLY A 151 14.57 -9.20 -10.43
C GLY A 151 16.08 -9.38 -10.59
N PHE A 152 16.55 -9.61 -11.82
CA PHE A 152 17.97 -9.77 -12.10
C PHE A 152 18.76 -8.46 -11.91
N GLY A 153 18.18 -7.33 -12.29
CA GLY A 153 18.78 -6.02 -12.05
C GLY A 153 18.99 -5.74 -10.57
N LEU A 154 17.96 -5.98 -9.75
CA LEU A 154 18.05 -5.80 -8.30
C LEU A 154 19.11 -6.71 -7.67
N TYR A 155 19.10 -8.00 -8.00
CA TYR A 155 20.08 -8.95 -7.46
C TYR A 155 21.48 -8.69 -8.01
N GLY A 156 21.60 -8.24 -9.26
CA GLY A 156 22.87 -7.84 -9.84
C GLY A 156 23.54 -6.68 -9.09
N VAL A 157 22.79 -5.63 -8.76
CA VAL A 157 23.29 -4.52 -7.94
C VAL A 157 23.75 -4.99 -6.56
N LEU A 158 23.08 -5.98 -5.97
CA LEU A 158 23.40 -6.54 -4.67
C LEU A 158 24.51 -7.61 -4.71
N GLY A 159 25.00 -7.99 -5.90
CA GLY A 159 25.99 -9.07 -6.04
C GLY A 159 25.43 -10.47 -5.72
N ILE A 160 24.10 -10.64 -5.72
CA ILE A 160 23.44 -11.91 -5.42
C ILE A 160 23.41 -12.76 -6.70
N GLY A 161 24.21 -13.83 -6.69
CA GLY A 161 24.33 -14.73 -7.83
C GLY A 161 23.12 -15.65 -8.01
N LYS A 162 22.95 -16.14 -9.26
CA LYS A 162 21.93 -17.14 -9.56
C LYS A 162 22.19 -18.43 -8.77
N GLY A 163 21.21 -18.85 -7.98
CA GLY A 163 21.32 -20.06 -7.14
C GLY A 163 21.81 -19.81 -5.72
N ASP A 164 22.22 -18.61 -5.38
CA ASP A 164 22.52 -18.22 -3.99
C ASP A 164 21.20 -18.07 -3.20
N LYS A 165 20.64 -19.24 -2.82
CA LYS A 165 19.36 -19.31 -2.13
C LYS A 165 19.37 -18.59 -0.78
N ALA A 166 20.51 -18.61 -0.07
CA ALA A 166 20.63 -17.98 1.23
C ALA A 166 20.58 -16.45 1.11
N ALA A 167 21.37 -15.86 0.21
CA ALA A 167 21.33 -14.42 -0.04
C ALA A 167 19.98 -13.96 -0.61
N MET A 168 19.37 -14.76 -1.51
CA MET A 168 18.03 -14.48 -2.04
C MET A 168 16.97 -14.50 -0.94
N HIS A 169 17.02 -15.48 -0.03
CA HIS A 169 16.11 -15.55 1.13
C HIS A 169 16.29 -14.35 2.05
N ALA A 170 17.53 -14.03 2.42
CA ALA A 170 17.85 -12.89 3.26
C ALA A 170 17.36 -11.57 2.64
N GLN A 171 17.58 -11.36 1.33
CA GLN A 171 17.10 -10.17 0.62
C GLN A 171 15.57 -10.11 0.55
N HIS A 172 14.90 -11.25 0.32
CA HIS A 172 13.44 -11.30 0.32
C HIS A 172 12.88 -10.99 1.72
N GLN A 173 13.51 -11.52 2.78
CA GLN A 173 13.10 -11.27 4.17
C GLN A 173 13.16 -9.78 4.56
N ARG A 174 14.00 -8.97 3.89
CA ARG A 174 14.05 -7.53 4.13
C ARG A 174 12.70 -6.83 3.90
N ASN A 175 11.82 -7.39 3.05
CA ASN A 175 10.44 -6.91 2.96
C ASN A 175 9.76 -6.91 4.33
N PHE A 176 9.95 -7.98 5.11
CA PHE A 176 9.32 -8.17 6.42
C PHE A 176 10.04 -7.43 7.55
N LYS A 177 11.13 -6.75 7.25
CA LYS A 177 11.81 -5.78 8.10
C LYS A 177 11.48 -4.34 7.72
N PHE A 178 10.51 -4.14 6.81
CA PHE A 178 10.22 -2.83 6.21
C PHE A 178 11.46 -2.17 5.60
N PHE A 179 12.44 -2.94 5.15
CA PHE A 179 13.73 -2.43 4.67
C PHE A 179 14.43 -1.48 5.65
N ASP A 180 14.25 -1.73 6.96
CA ASP A 180 14.73 -0.95 8.12
C ASP A 180 14.04 0.42 8.31
N ALA A 181 12.99 0.74 7.54
CA ALA A 181 12.23 1.97 7.75
C ALA A 181 11.66 2.04 9.17
N PRO A 182 11.68 3.21 9.82
CA PRO A 182 11.16 3.38 11.18
C PRO A 182 9.63 3.28 11.24
N VAL A 183 8.96 3.42 10.10
CA VAL A 183 7.51 3.34 9.98
C VAL A 183 7.11 2.23 9.01
N GLY A 184 6.26 1.33 9.46
CA GLY A 184 5.53 0.38 8.63
C GLY A 184 4.06 0.79 8.55
N LEU A 185 3.52 0.81 7.35
CA LEU A 185 2.08 0.98 7.13
C LEU A 185 1.50 -0.36 6.71
N MET A 186 0.39 -0.77 7.33
CA MET A 186 -0.43 -1.90 6.88
C MET A 186 -1.77 -1.37 6.38
N PHE A 187 -2.19 -1.86 5.24
CA PHE A 187 -3.40 -1.45 4.56
C PHE A 187 -4.38 -2.59 4.51
N THR A 188 -5.61 -2.31 4.94
CA THR A 188 -6.69 -3.29 4.91
C THR A 188 -7.92 -2.73 4.22
N ILE A 189 -8.78 -3.62 3.77
CA ILE A 189 -10.05 -3.30 3.14
C ILE A 189 -11.14 -4.21 3.72
N ASP A 190 -12.37 -3.73 3.78
CA ASP A 190 -13.50 -4.60 4.15
C ASP A 190 -13.71 -5.67 3.08
N LYS A 191 -13.90 -6.92 3.49
CA LYS A 191 -14.12 -8.08 2.61
C LYS A 191 -15.38 -7.97 1.74
N VAL A 192 -16.33 -7.10 2.12
CA VAL A 192 -17.52 -6.83 1.33
C VAL A 192 -17.20 -6.07 0.04
N MET A 193 -16.05 -5.41 0.00
CA MET A 193 -15.63 -4.61 -1.16
C MET A 193 -15.14 -5.50 -2.30
N GLY A 194 -15.61 -5.21 -3.51
CA GLY A 194 -15.22 -5.96 -4.71
C GLY A 194 -13.87 -5.56 -5.28
N ARG A 195 -13.44 -6.29 -6.33
CA ARG A 195 -12.14 -6.06 -7.00
C ARG A 195 -11.95 -4.64 -7.53
N GLY A 196 -13.03 -3.94 -7.92
CA GLY A 196 -12.97 -2.54 -8.35
C GLY A 196 -12.42 -1.61 -7.28
N SER A 197 -12.65 -1.90 -6.01
CA SER A 197 -12.13 -1.11 -4.90
C SER A 197 -10.61 -1.25 -4.71
N LEU A 198 -9.98 -2.29 -5.25
CA LEU A 198 -8.52 -2.38 -5.30
C LEU A 198 -7.92 -1.38 -6.29
N LEU A 199 -8.67 -1.01 -7.36
CA LEU A 199 -8.28 0.11 -8.24
C LEU A 199 -8.29 1.43 -7.48
N ASP A 200 -9.36 1.71 -6.71
CA ASP A 200 -9.46 2.88 -5.84
C ASP A 200 -8.31 2.91 -4.83
N TYR A 201 -8.02 1.74 -4.25
CA TYR A 201 -6.93 1.57 -3.30
C TYR A 201 -5.56 1.89 -3.91
N GLY A 202 -5.33 1.47 -5.16
CA GLY A 202 -4.10 1.79 -5.90
C GLY A 202 -3.89 3.30 -6.06
N MET A 203 -4.95 4.06 -6.33
CA MET A 203 -4.90 5.53 -6.40
C MET A 203 -4.56 6.15 -5.04
N PHE A 204 -5.12 5.63 -3.95
CA PHE A 204 -4.80 6.07 -2.60
C PHE A 204 -3.33 5.78 -2.22
N LEU A 205 -2.83 4.57 -2.50
CA LEU A 205 -1.44 4.19 -2.25
C LEU A 205 -0.46 5.08 -3.03
N GLN A 206 -0.75 5.37 -4.31
CA GLN A 206 0.07 6.27 -5.12
C GLN A 206 0.06 7.69 -4.53
N SER A 207 -1.09 8.16 -4.06
CA SER A 207 -1.20 9.48 -3.41
C SER A 207 -0.33 9.57 -2.16
N ILE A 208 -0.29 8.52 -1.33
CA ILE A 208 0.64 8.45 -0.17
C ILE A 208 2.09 8.57 -0.63
N MET A 209 2.47 7.81 -1.66
CA MET A 209 3.86 7.78 -2.13
C MET A 209 4.31 9.14 -2.68
N VAL A 210 3.45 9.84 -3.40
CA VAL A 210 3.74 11.18 -3.95
C VAL A 210 3.77 12.22 -2.82
N ALA A 211 2.81 12.19 -1.90
CA ALA A 211 2.77 13.09 -0.75
C ALA A 211 4.00 12.91 0.17
N ALA A 212 4.47 11.67 0.33
CA ALA A 212 5.70 11.39 1.08
C ALA A 212 6.93 12.06 0.43
N ARG A 213 7.04 12.04 -0.92
CA ARG A 213 8.12 12.72 -1.62
C ARG A 213 8.10 14.23 -1.36
N ALA A 214 6.92 14.85 -1.33
CA ALA A 214 6.78 16.27 -1.00
C ALA A 214 7.26 16.62 0.43
N GLN A 215 7.28 15.62 1.34
CA GLN A 215 7.79 15.77 2.71
C GLN A 215 9.26 15.32 2.87
N GLY A 216 9.98 15.07 1.77
CA GLY A 216 11.36 14.57 1.79
C GLY A 216 11.49 13.12 2.23
N LEU A 217 10.38 12.38 2.26
CA LEU A 217 10.33 10.97 2.64
C LEU A 217 10.28 10.06 1.42
N HIS A 218 10.61 8.81 1.64
CA HIS A 218 10.57 7.74 0.64
C HIS A 218 9.67 6.60 1.12
N THR A 219 9.26 5.77 0.18
CA THR A 219 8.38 4.65 0.44
C THR A 219 8.80 3.42 -0.36
N CYS A 220 8.35 2.25 0.11
CA CYS A 220 8.35 1.01 -0.67
C CYS A 220 7.04 0.27 -0.43
N PRO A 221 6.12 0.21 -1.41
CA PRO A 221 4.93 -0.63 -1.31
C PRO A 221 5.32 -2.10 -1.42
N GLN A 222 4.70 -2.96 -0.61
CA GLN A 222 5.13 -4.34 -0.41
C GLN A 222 3.93 -5.30 -0.38
N ALA A 223 3.63 -5.91 -1.53
CA ALA A 223 2.62 -6.97 -1.61
C ALA A 223 3.04 -8.24 -0.87
N ALA A 224 4.34 -8.45 -0.61
CA ALA A 224 4.86 -9.63 0.08
C ALA A 224 4.21 -9.91 1.46
N TRP A 225 3.68 -8.88 2.13
CA TRP A 225 2.97 -9.03 3.39
C TRP A 225 1.65 -9.80 3.25
N ASN A 226 1.06 -9.84 2.06
CA ASN A 226 -0.26 -10.45 1.82
C ASN A 226 -0.31 -11.94 2.24
N GLY A 227 0.76 -12.69 2.05
CA GLY A 227 0.85 -14.09 2.48
C GLY A 227 0.88 -14.31 4.00
N PHE A 228 1.07 -13.25 4.81
CA PHE A 228 1.19 -13.36 6.26
C PHE A 228 -0.02 -12.79 7.01
N ALA A 229 -1.19 -12.71 6.37
CA ALA A 229 -2.42 -12.20 6.96
C ALA A 229 -2.75 -12.82 8.33
N LYS A 230 -2.53 -14.14 8.49
CA LYS A 230 -2.74 -14.90 9.74
C LYS A 230 -1.96 -14.33 10.94
N ILE A 231 -0.79 -13.74 10.70
CA ILE A 231 0.04 -13.11 11.75
C ILE A 231 -0.32 -11.62 11.87
N ILE A 232 -0.49 -10.94 10.74
CA ILE A 232 -0.63 -9.48 10.68
C ILE A 232 -1.96 -9.04 11.28
N MET A 233 -3.09 -9.64 10.83
CA MET A 233 -4.42 -9.17 11.19
C MET A 233 -4.66 -9.13 12.71
N PRO A 234 -4.36 -10.20 13.49
CA PRO A 234 -4.50 -10.13 14.94
C PRO A 234 -3.48 -9.20 15.59
N HIS A 235 -2.27 -9.06 15.02
CA HIS A 235 -1.23 -8.19 15.57
C HIS A 235 -1.62 -6.72 15.51
N ILE A 236 -2.24 -6.28 14.40
CA ILE A 236 -2.71 -4.91 14.22
C ILE A 236 -4.09 -4.65 14.82
N GLY A 237 -4.75 -5.67 15.35
CA GLY A 237 -6.12 -5.58 15.88
C GLY A 237 -7.17 -5.27 14.81
N ALA A 238 -6.96 -5.76 13.60
CA ALA A 238 -7.92 -5.60 12.51
C ALA A 238 -9.21 -6.38 12.80
N ALA A 239 -10.34 -5.85 12.36
CA ALA A 239 -11.63 -6.50 12.52
C ALA A 239 -11.76 -7.75 11.61
N ASP A 240 -12.61 -8.71 12.02
CA ASP A 240 -12.77 -9.97 11.29
C ASP A 240 -13.29 -9.81 9.85
N ASN A 241 -13.98 -8.70 9.57
CA ASN A 241 -14.45 -8.35 8.23
C ASN A 241 -13.38 -7.69 7.35
N GLU A 242 -12.17 -7.48 7.85
CA GLU A 242 -11.08 -6.90 7.08
C GLU A 242 -10.19 -7.97 6.44
N MET A 243 -9.62 -7.64 5.30
CA MET A 243 -8.50 -8.37 4.69
C MET A 243 -7.34 -7.42 4.42
N ILE A 244 -6.12 -7.97 4.45
CA ILE A 244 -4.92 -7.21 4.11
C ILE A 244 -4.88 -6.92 2.60
N VAL A 245 -4.48 -5.69 2.26
CA VAL A 245 -4.19 -5.30 0.88
C VAL A 245 -2.68 -5.37 0.61
N CYS A 246 -1.89 -4.67 1.39
CA CYS A 246 -0.42 -4.71 1.31
C CYS A 246 0.18 -4.03 2.54
N GLY A 247 1.52 -4.00 2.60
CA GLY A 247 2.28 -3.14 3.49
C GLY A 247 3.01 -2.05 2.70
N MET A 248 3.57 -1.07 3.43
CA MET A 248 4.45 -0.06 2.86
C MET A 248 5.47 0.40 3.92
N SER A 249 6.74 0.45 3.52
CA SER A 249 7.79 1.11 4.30
C SER A 249 7.71 2.61 4.09
N LEU A 250 7.94 3.40 5.14
CA LEU A 250 7.98 4.87 5.08
C LEU A 250 9.12 5.39 5.96
N GLY A 251 9.95 6.26 5.41
CA GLY A 251 11.09 6.84 6.12
C GLY A 251 11.98 7.69 5.24
N TYR A 252 13.12 8.10 5.79
CA TYR A 252 14.20 8.76 5.04
C TYR A 252 15.05 7.72 4.34
N ALA A 253 15.34 7.90 3.05
CA ALA A 253 16.21 6.99 2.30
C ALA A 253 17.61 6.95 2.89
N ASP A 254 18.23 5.79 2.93
CA ASP A 254 19.68 5.65 3.00
C ASP A 254 20.25 5.78 1.57
N GLU A 255 20.66 6.98 1.21
CA GLU A 255 21.19 7.28 -0.12
C GLU A 255 22.54 6.60 -0.40
N ALA A 256 23.27 6.20 0.65
CA ALA A 256 24.54 5.50 0.53
C ALA A 256 24.33 3.98 0.28
N ALA A 257 23.14 3.46 0.54
CA ALA A 257 22.87 2.04 0.37
C ALA A 257 22.82 1.64 -1.11
N LEU A 258 23.67 0.69 -1.50
CA LEU A 258 23.80 0.21 -2.87
C LEU A 258 22.46 -0.23 -3.47
N VAL A 259 21.58 -0.86 -2.69
CA VAL A 259 20.25 -1.30 -3.14
C VAL A 259 19.37 -0.15 -3.66
N ASN A 260 19.59 1.07 -3.19
CA ASN A 260 18.83 2.24 -3.60
C ASN A 260 19.35 2.89 -4.89
N THR A 261 20.48 2.43 -5.42
CA THR A 261 20.95 2.84 -6.75
C THR A 261 20.23 2.09 -7.88
N PHE A 262 19.46 1.02 -7.54
CA PHE A 262 18.70 0.27 -8.52
C PHE A 262 17.52 1.06 -9.07
N ALA A 263 17.64 1.52 -10.31
CA ALA A 263 16.58 2.19 -11.04
C ALA A 263 15.87 1.21 -12.01
N THR A 264 14.55 1.26 -12.04
CA THR A 264 13.74 0.49 -12.98
C THR A 264 13.38 1.31 -14.20
N THR A 265 13.42 0.67 -15.38
CA THR A 265 12.96 1.25 -16.65
C THR A 265 11.43 1.47 -16.66
N ARG A 266 10.97 2.25 -17.60
CA ARG A 266 9.55 2.41 -17.93
C ARG A 266 9.37 2.26 -19.43
N VAL A 267 8.21 1.76 -19.80
CA VAL A 267 7.77 1.74 -21.20
C VAL A 267 7.40 3.17 -21.60
N ASP A 268 7.76 3.56 -22.82
CA ASP A 268 7.39 4.88 -23.32
C ASP A 268 5.87 5.01 -23.46
N ALA A 269 5.35 6.23 -23.24
CA ALA A 269 3.92 6.49 -23.30
C ALA A 269 3.32 6.16 -24.67
N GLN A 270 4.06 6.38 -25.76
CA GLN A 270 3.62 6.05 -27.11
C GLN A 270 3.42 4.55 -27.33
N ASP A 271 4.13 3.68 -26.57
CA ASP A 271 4.05 2.23 -26.72
C ASP A 271 2.79 1.62 -26.08
N PHE A 272 2.13 2.33 -25.19
CA PHE A 272 0.89 1.90 -24.53
C PHE A 272 -0.31 2.81 -24.80
N THR A 273 -0.16 3.84 -25.66
CA THR A 273 -1.23 4.76 -26.02
C THR A 273 -1.67 4.56 -27.45
N THR A 274 -2.96 4.41 -27.65
CA THR A 274 -3.58 4.41 -29.00
C THR A 274 -4.42 5.67 -29.15
N TRP A 275 -4.12 6.46 -30.17
CA TRP A 275 -4.91 7.62 -30.57
C TRP A 275 -5.99 7.18 -31.57
N LEU A 276 -7.27 7.47 -31.30
CA LEU A 276 -8.41 7.10 -32.10
C LEU A 276 -9.06 8.34 -32.74
#